data_046d2bbd5126115e636fa09cf9ab409b
#
_entry.id   046d2bbd5126115e636fa09cf9ab409b
#
_cell.length_a   1.000
_cell.length_b   1.000
_cell.length_c   1.000
_cell.angle_alpha   90.00
_cell.angle_beta   90.00
_cell.angle_gamma   90.00
#
_symmetry.space_group_name_H-M   'P 1'
#
loop_
_entity.id
_entity.type
_entity.pdbx_description
1 polymer ?
#
loop_
_entity_poly.entity_id
_entity_poly.type
_entity_poly.pdbx_seq_one_letter_code
_entity_poly.pdbx_strand_id
1 'polypeptide(L)'
;AMLKVEQNLSEKVDIVVMVQGDEPMVTPEMISESLSPFLIDSSVNVVNLMANMETVKEFEDPNEVKVVVDKNSDAIYFSREAIPSRKKGFNEVPMLKQVCIIPFKRNYLLKFNDTPETELERIESVDMMRIIENGEIIGPGKSVRIIHSLPNMLKNISAIGL
;
A
#
# COMPACT_ATOMS: atom_id res chain seq x y z
N ALA A 1 8.19 3.88 17.61
CA ALA A 1 8.63 5.21 17.12
C ALA A 1 7.55 6.26 17.39
N MET A 2 6.31 6.12 16.84
CA MET A 2 5.21 7.10 16.93
C MET A 2 4.92 7.57 18.38
N LEU A 3 4.70 6.63 19.32
CA LEU A 3 4.37 6.98 20.72
C LEU A 3 5.46 7.82 21.41
N LYS A 4 6.73 7.62 21.05
CA LYS A 4 7.82 8.46 21.58
C LYS A 4 7.79 9.88 21.01
N VAL A 5 7.37 10.03 19.76
CA VAL A 5 7.20 11.34 19.13
C VAL A 5 6.03 12.08 19.77
N GLU A 6 4.89 11.40 19.96
CA GLU A 6 3.70 11.97 20.60
C GLU A 6 3.95 12.49 22.03
N GLN A 7 4.88 11.87 22.77
CA GLN A 7 5.26 12.36 24.11
C GLN A 7 5.83 13.79 24.10
N ASN A 8 6.38 14.22 22.96
CA ASN A 8 6.94 15.55 22.76
C ASN A 8 5.98 16.51 22.02
N LEU A 9 4.81 16.02 21.61
CA LEU A 9 3.77 16.85 20.97
C LEU A 9 2.71 17.23 21.99
N SER A 10 2.14 18.42 21.84
CA SER A 10 1.00 18.87 22.65
C SER A 10 -0.30 18.13 22.34
N GLU A 11 -0.37 17.52 21.17
CA GLU A 11 -1.57 16.83 20.63
C GLU A 11 -1.20 15.44 20.09
N LYS A 12 -2.20 14.54 20.10
CA LYS A 12 -2.08 13.24 19.45
C LYS A 12 -2.25 13.39 17.95
N VAL A 13 -1.50 12.61 17.19
CA VAL A 13 -1.67 12.54 15.73
C VAL A 13 -2.89 11.67 15.38
N ASP A 14 -3.64 12.04 14.36
CA ASP A 14 -4.78 11.25 13.87
C ASP A 14 -4.34 10.18 12.87
N ILE A 15 -3.41 10.55 11.99
CA ILE A 15 -2.90 9.71 10.92
C ILE A 15 -1.37 9.65 10.97
N VAL A 16 -0.84 8.46 10.76
CA VAL A 16 0.59 8.20 10.67
C VAL A 16 0.90 7.70 9.26
N VAL A 17 1.73 8.39 8.52
CA VAL A 17 2.18 7.96 7.20
C VAL A 17 3.47 7.17 7.34
N MET A 18 3.43 5.89 7.02
CA MET A 18 4.62 5.08 6.87
C MET A 18 5.19 5.28 5.46
N VAL A 19 6.44 5.67 5.39
CA VAL A 19 7.22 5.73 4.15
C VAL A 19 8.43 4.84 4.35
N GLN A 20 8.57 3.81 3.53
CA GLN A 20 9.70 2.89 3.61
C GLN A 20 10.95 3.52 2.99
N GLY A 21 12.12 3.12 3.51
CA GLY A 21 13.40 3.71 3.09
C GLY A 21 13.86 3.34 1.68
N ASP A 22 13.18 2.39 1.04
CA ASP A 22 13.36 1.97 -0.34
C ASP A 22 12.50 2.75 -1.36
N GLU A 23 11.79 3.79 -0.88
CA GLU A 23 11.03 4.73 -1.73
C GLU A 23 11.76 6.10 -1.88
N PRO A 24 12.91 6.14 -2.55
CA PRO A 24 13.70 7.38 -2.65
C PRO A 24 13.02 8.48 -3.47
N MET A 25 11.99 8.12 -4.24
CA MET A 25 11.29 9.01 -5.15
C MET A 25 9.97 9.55 -4.59
N VAL A 26 9.74 9.42 -3.28
CA VAL A 26 8.56 9.98 -2.62
C VAL A 26 8.49 11.49 -2.82
N THR A 27 7.29 11.98 -3.18
CA THR A 27 7.02 13.42 -3.33
C THR A 27 5.94 13.87 -2.34
N PRO A 28 5.86 15.17 -2.02
CA PRO A 28 4.80 15.71 -1.16
C PRO A 28 3.39 15.43 -1.71
N GLU A 29 3.23 15.41 -3.03
CA GLU A 29 1.96 15.14 -3.69
C GLU A 29 1.50 13.71 -3.45
N MET A 30 2.40 12.71 -3.56
CA MET A 30 2.10 11.32 -3.27
C MET A 30 1.62 11.15 -1.82
N ILE A 31 2.25 11.84 -0.88
CA ILE A 31 1.81 11.83 0.53
C ILE A 31 0.42 12.45 0.64
N SER A 32 0.18 13.60 0.02
CA SER A 32 -1.11 14.30 0.06
C SER A 32 -2.23 13.45 -0.56
N GLU A 33 -1.97 12.80 -1.69
CA GLU A 33 -2.91 11.88 -2.34
C GLU A 33 -3.25 10.70 -1.44
N SER A 34 -2.26 10.12 -0.79
CA SER A 34 -2.47 8.98 0.11
C SER A 34 -3.40 9.30 1.29
N LEU A 35 -3.53 10.56 1.66
CA LEU A 35 -4.41 11.02 2.74
C LEU A 35 -5.85 11.26 2.28
N SER A 36 -6.09 11.46 0.98
CA SER A 36 -7.41 11.84 0.46
C SER A 36 -8.55 10.89 0.83
N PRO A 37 -8.39 9.54 0.86
CA PRO A 37 -9.47 8.64 1.22
C PRO A 37 -10.00 8.85 2.65
N PHE A 38 -9.16 9.26 3.58
CA PHE A 38 -9.58 9.50 4.97
C PHE A 38 -10.50 10.72 5.12
N LEU A 39 -10.43 11.66 4.17
CA LEU A 39 -11.29 12.86 4.15
C LEU A 39 -12.68 12.55 3.60
N ILE A 40 -12.79 11.51 2.77
CA ILE A 40 -14.01 11.16 2.03
C ILE A 40 -14.79 10.06 2.76
N ASP A 41 -14.09 9.07 3.31
CA ASP A 41 -14.68 7.88 3.91
C ASP A 41 -14.09 7.62 5.31
N SER A 42 -14.90 7.91 6.32
CA SER A 42 -14.48 7.70 7.72
C SER A 42 -14.27 6.24 8.10
N SER A 43 -14.72 5.28 7.29
CA SER A 43 -14.51 3.84 7.51
C SER A 43 -13.12 3.36 7.08
N VAL A 44 -12.40 4.13 6.24
CA VAL A 44 -11.02 3.81 5.83
C VAL A 44 -10.09 3.91 7.02
N ASN A 45 -9.32 2.86 7.28
CA ASN A 45 -8.37 2.79 8.39
C ASN A 45 -6.91 2.75 7.92
N VAL A 46 -6.67 2.25 6.73
CA VAL A 46 -5.35 2.17 6.09
C VAL A 46 -5.50 2.38 4.60
N VAL A 47 -4.54 3.07 4.02
CA VAL A 47 -4.42 3.29 2.58
C VAL A 47 -3.05 2.81 2.15
N ASN A 48 -2.94 2.28 0.94
CA ASN A 48 -1.67 1.99 0.30
C ASN A 48 -1.68 2.57 -1.12
N LEU A 49 -0.61 3.21 -1.51
CA LEU A 49 -0.45 3.64 -2.90
C LEU A 49 -0.11 2.46 -3.80
N MET A 50 -0.55 2.54 -5.06
CA MET A 50 -0.15 1.62 -6.12
C MET A 50 0.28 2.39 -7.37
N ALA A 51 1.09 1.75 -8.21
CA ALA A 51 1.48 2.27 -9.52
C ALA A 51 1.32 1.19 -10.59
N ASN A 52 1.18 1.62 -11.86
CA ASN A 52 1.25 0.71 -12.99
C ASN A 52 2.70 0.30 -13.25
N MET A 53 2.91 -0.96 -13.55
CA MET A 53 4.15 -1.46 -14.14
C MET A 53 4.08 -1.34 -15.66
N GLU A 54 5.17 -0.92 -16.28
CA GLU A 54 5.21 -0.67 -17.73
C GLU A 54 5.65 -1.91 -18.53
N THR A 55 6.39 -2.80 -17.92
CA THR A 55 6.98 -3.95 -18.60
C THR A 55 6.63 -5.28 -17.95
N VAL A 56 6.59 -6.33 -18.77
CA VAL A 56 6.44 -7.72 -18.29
C VAL A 56 7.60 -8.12 -17.38
N LYS A 57 8.80 -7.64 -17.68
CA LYS A 57 10.00 -7.92 -16.88
C LYS A 57 9.84 -7.38 -15.45
N GLU A 58 9.32 -6.16 -15.30
CA GLU A 58 9.02 -5.58 -14.00
C GLU A 58 7.91 -6.36 -13.29
N PHE A 59 6.86 -6.77 -14.02
CA PHE A 59 5.76 -7.55 -13.47
C PHE A 59 6.19 -8.96 -12.97
N GLU A 60 7.20 -9.56 -13.58
CA GLU A 60 7.75 -10.86 -13.21
C GLU A 60 8.90 -10.77 -12.19
N ASP A 61 9.34 -9.55 -11.84
CA ASP A 61 10.38 -9.35 -10.82
C ASP A 61 9.82 -9.62 -9.42
N PRO A 62 10.36 -10.58 -8.66
CA PRO A 62 9.90 -10.87 -7.30
C PRO A 62 10.24 -9.77 -6.28
N ASN A 63 11.09 -8.80 -6.62
CA ASN A 63 11.36 -7.65 -5.77
C ASN A 63 10.24 -6.62 -5.82
N GLU A 64 9.49 -6.57 -6.92
CA GLU A 64 8.29 -5.75 -7.06
C GLU A 64 7.08 -6.48 -6.47
N VAL A 65 6.43 -5.90 -5.48
CA VAL A 65 5.22 -6.49 -4.88
C VAL A 65 4.01 -6.15 -5.73
N LYS A 66 3.40 -7.16 -6.35
CA LYS A 66 2.15 -7.00 -7.11
C LYS A 66 0.97 -6.85 -6.17
N VAL A 67 -0.02 -6.08 -6.60
CA VAL A 67 -1.29 -5.92 -5.88
C VAL A 67 -2.47 -6.17 -6.81
N VAL A 68 -3.45 -6.91 -6.31
CA VAL A 68 -4.75 -7.10 -6.96
C VAL A 68 -5.81 -6.42 -6.13
N VAL A 69 -6.69 -5.67 -6.79
CA VAL A 69 -7.74 -4.89 -6.14
C VAL A 69 -9.12 -5.32 -6.61
N ASP A 70 -10.12 -5.12 -5.77
CA ASP A 70 -11.52 -5.28 -6.12
C ASP A 70 -12.08 -4.05 -6.86
N LYS A 71 -13.39 -4.11 -7.20
CA LYS A 71 -14.10 -3.01 -7.88
C LYS A 71 -14.20 -1.73 -7.06
N ASN A 72 -14.01 -1.81 -5.76
CA ASN A 72 -14.04 -0.67 -4.84
C ASN A 72 -12.63 -0.12 -4.57
N SER A 73 -11.61 -0.65 -5.25
CA SER A 73 -10.20 -0.34 -4.98
C SER A 73 -9.74 -0.77 -3.59
N ASP A 74 -10.32 -1.84 -3.04
CA ASP A 74 -9.81 -2.48 -1.83
C ASP A 74 -8.87 -3.63 -2.23
N ALA A 75 -7.75 -3.80 -1.53
CA ALA A 75 -6.78 -4.86 -1.84
C ALA A 75 -7.39 -6.24 -1.62
N ILE A 76 -7.23 -7.12 -2.62
CA ILE A 76 -7.59 -8.53 -2.53
C ILE A 76 -6.37 -9.34 -2.09
N TYR A 77 -5.21 -9.05 -2.68
CA TYR A 77 -3.97 -9.78 -2.39
C TYR A 77 -2.74 -8.96 -2.79
N PHE A 78 -1.65 -9.15 -2.04
CA PHE A 78 -0.31 -8.70 -2.42
C PHE A 78 0.56 -9.93 -2.64
N SER A 79 1.38 -9.95 -3.70
CA SER A 79 2.25 -11.07 -4.00
C SER A 79 3.57 -10.66 -4.64
N ARG A 80 4.61 -11.43 -4.35
CA ARG A 80 5.86 -11.35 -5.10
C ARG A 80 5.78 -12.08 -6.44
N GLU A 81 4.82 -13.01 -6.60
CA GLU A 81 4.52 -13.65 -7.88
C GLU A 81 3.75 -12.72 -8.81
N ALA A 82 3.86 -12.98 -10.12
CA ALA A 82 3.15 -12.22 -11.14
C ALA A 82 1.63 -12.52 -11.11
N ILE A 83 0.87 -11.68 -10.45
CA ILE A 83 -0.59 -11.74 -10.35
C ILE A 83 -1.24 -10.44 -10.85
N PRO A 84 -2.45 -10.52 -11.48
CA PRO A 84 -3.18 -11.72 -11.90
C PRO A 84 -2.52 -12.43 -13.09
N SER A 85 -2.92 -13.69 -13.33
CA SER A 85 -2.31 -14.53 -14.36
C SER A 85 -2.51 -13.98 -15.77
N ARG A 86 -1.45 -13.93 -16.57
CA ARG A 86 -1.46 -13.60 -18.01
C ARG A 86 -1.55 -14.83 -18.92
N LYS A 87 -1.62 -16.05 -18.34
CA LYS A 87 -1.48 -17.32 -19.07
C LYS A 87 -2.77 -17.80 -19.77
N LYS A 88 -3.91 -17.11 -19.59
CA LYS A 88 -5.21 -17.52 -20.14
C LYS A 88 -5.68 -16.68 -21.33
N GLY A 89 -4.76 -16.02 -22.03
CA GLY A 89 -5.05 -15.34 -23.30
C GLY A 89 -5.68 -13.95 -23.21
N PHE A 90 -5.75 -13.36 -22.03
CA PHE A 90 -6.10 -11.94 -21.90
C PHE A 90 -4.90 -11.08 -22.27
N ASN A 91 -5.09 -10.16 -23.22
CA ASN A 91 -4.01 -9.28 -23.70
C ASN A 91 -3.76 -8.10 -22.76
N GLU A 92 -4.80 -7.65 -22.04
CA GLU A 92 -4.74 -6.52 -21.14
C GLU A 92 -5.02 -6.99 -19.70
N VAL A 93 -3.95 -7.34 -19.00
CA VAL A 93 -4.01 -7.70 -17.58
C VAL A 93 -3.44 -6.53 -16.78
N PRO A 94 -4.15 -6.04 -15.75
CA PRO A 94 -3.62 -5.00 -14.88
C PRO A 94 -2.30 -5.46 -14.24
N MET A 95 -1.24 -4.72 -14.46
CA MET A 95 0.06 -4.95 -13.84
C MET A 95 0.29 -3.83 -12.83
N LEU A 96 -0.10 -4.08 -11.58
CA LEU A 96 -0.08 -3.10 -10.51
C LEU A 96 0.95 -3.50 -9.47
N LYS A 97 1.72 -2.53 -8.97
CA LYS A 97 2.64 -2.73 -7.85
C LYS A 97 2.27 -1.87 -6.65
N GLN A 98 2.59 -2.37 -5.48
CA GLN A 98 2.60 -1.63 -4.24
C GLN A 98 3.63 -0.51 -4.31
N VAL A 99 3.25 0.68 -3.84
CA VAL A 99 4.17 1.77 -3.52
C VAL A 99 4.15 1.94 -2.00
N CYS A 100 5.30 1.89 -1.37
CA CYS A 100 5.42 1.81 0.09
C CYS A 100 5.22 3.16 0.79
N ILE A 101 4.12 3.84 0.46
CA ILE A 101 3.57 5.00 1.16
C ILE A 101 2.22 4.58 1.72
N ILE A 102 2.16 4.37 3.04
CA ILE A 102 1.06 3.68 3.71
C ILE A 102 0.60 4.48 4.93
N PRO A 103 -0.37 5.38 4.78
CA PRO A 103 -0.99 6.05 5.91
C PRO A 103 -1.97 5.13 6.65
N PHE A 104 -1.90 5.21 7.97
CA PHE A 104 -2.78 4.53 8.91
C PHE A 104 -3.50 5.53 9.81
N LYS A 105 -4.75 5.28 10.14
CA LYS A 105 -5.31 5.86 11.36
C LYS A 105 -4.51 5.39 12.57
N ARG A 106 -4.18 6.32 13.45
CA ARG A 106 -3.35 6.05 14.62
C ARG A 106 -3.81 4.82 15.43
N ASN A 107 -5.08 4.77 15.77
CA ASN A 107 -5.60 3.67 16.60
C ASN A 107 -5.58 2.33 15.86
N TYR A 108 -5.73 2.34 14.54
CA TYR A 108 -5.62 1.15 13.71
C TYR A 108 -4.18 0.66 13.64
N LEU A 109 -3.21 1.57 13.49
CA LEU A 109 -1.78 1.24 13.53
C LEU A 109 -1.37 0.57 14.84
N LEU A 110 -1.89 1.04 15.97
CA LEU A 110 -1.63 0.41 17.27
C LEU A 110 -2.15 -1.03 17.30
N LYS A 111 -3.38 -1.26 16.86
CA LYS A 111 -3.95 -2.61 16.74
C LYS A 111 -3.15 -3.49 15.79
N PHE A 112 -2.76 -2.96 14.64
CA PHE A 112 -1.93 -3.67 13.67
C PHE A 112 -0.61 -4.13 14.29
N ASN A 113 0.06 -3.26 15.05
CA ASN A 113 1.31 -3.62 15.73
C ASN A 113 1.13 -4.67 16.82
N ASP A 114 -0.04 -4.71 17.47
CA ASP A 114 -0.36 -5.70 18.52
C ASP A 114 -0.84 -7.03 17.92
N THR A 115 -1.15 -7.06 16.61
CA THR A 115 -1.59 -8.27 15.91
C THR A 115 -0.37 -9.11 15.51
N PRO A 116 -0.33 -10.41 15.85
CA PRO A 116 0.77 -11.29 15.44
C PRO A 116 0.92 -11.39 13.92
N GLU A 117 2.14 -11.61 13.46
CA GLU A 117 2.42 -11.91 12.05
C GLU A 117 1.63 -13.15 11.59
N THR A 118 1.16 -13.08 10.35
CA THR A 118 0.37 -14.14 9.73
C THR A 118 1.22 -15.02 8.80
N GLU A 119 0.64 -16.12 8.33
CA GLU A 119 1.36 -17.07 7.49
C GLU A 119 1.66 -16.48 6.11
N LEU A 120 0.66 -15.86 5.45
CA LEU A 120 0.86 -15.25 4.14
C LEU A 120 1.77 -14.02 4.21
N GLU A 121 1.72 -13.25 5.29
CA GLU A 121 2.66 -12.16 5.52
C GLU A 121 4.12 -12.66 5.48
N ARG A 122 4.42 -13.78 6.14
CA ARG A 122 5.75 -14.37 6.15
C ARG A 122 6.14 -14.96 4.80
N ILE A 123 5.20 -15.61 4.11
CA ILE A 123 5.42 -16.23 2.79
C ILE A 123 5.73 -15.16 1.74
N GLU A 124 4.88 -14.14 1.65
CA GLU A 124 5.03 -13.06 0.67
C GLU A 124 6.06 -11.99 1.12
N SER A 125 6.41 -11.97 2.41
CA SER A 125 7.23 -10.91 3.02
C SER A 125 6.62 -9.53 2.78
N VAL A 126 5.30 -9.42 3.04
CA VAL A 126 4.49 -8.20 2.86
C VAL A 126 3.58 -8.03 4.07
N ASP A 127 3.86 -7.02 4.89
CA ASP A 127 3.16 -6.76 6.14
C ASP A 127 1.65 -6.44 5.95
N MET A 128 1.25 -5.90 4.82
CA MET A 128 -0.16 -5.64 4.50
C MET A 128 -0.98 -6.93 4.38
N MET A 129 -0.35 -8.09 4.14
CA MET A 129 -1.04 -9.38 4.15
C MET A 129 -1.65 -9.71 5.52
N ARG A 130 -1.04 -9.25 6.61
CA ARG A 130 -1.60 -9.39 7.98
C ARG A 130 -3.01 -8.80 8.08
N ILE A 131 -3.25 -7.67 7.42
CA ILE A 131 -4.57 -7.04 7.42
C ILE A 131 -5.57 -7.88 6.63
N ILE A 132 -5.17 -8.37 5.46
CA ILE A 132 -6.03 -9.15 4.58
C ILE A 132 -6.40 -10.49 5.22
N GLU A 133 -5.43 -11.21 5.80
CA GLU A 133 -5.68 -12.51 6.45
C GLU A 133 -6.55 -12.39 7.70
N ASN A 134 -6.38 -11.33 8.48
CA ASN A 134 -7.18 -11.12 9.69
C ASN A 134 -8.56 -10.51 9.42
N GLY A 135 -8.81 -9.99 8.21
CA GLY A 135 -10.10 -9.42 7.83
C GLY A 135 -10.58 -8.37 8.84
N GLU A 136 -11.81 -8.54 9.36
CA GLU A 136 -12.42 -7.63 10.33
C GLU A 136 -11.80 -7.69 11.75
N ILE A 137 -10.91 -8.64 12.03
CA ILE A 137 -10.35 -8.84 13.38
C ILE A 137 -9.55 -7.62 13.84
N ILE A 138 -8.89 -6.92 12.93
CA ILE A 138 -8.12 -5.71 13.26
C ILE A 138 -9.04 -4.50 13.52
N GLY A 139 -10.31 -4.58 13.15
CA GLY A 139 -11.32 -3.56 13.43
C GLY A 139 -12.42 -3.50 12.37
N PRO A 140 -13.59 -2.92 12.69
CA PRO A 140 -14.61 -2.70 11.70
C PRO A 140 -14.09 -1.71 10.65
N GLY A 141 -14.25 -2.04 9.41
CA GLY A 141 -13.80 -1.25 8.27
C GLY A 141 -13.26 -2.15 7.18
N LYS A 142 -13.16 -1.59 6.01
CA LYS A 142 -12.64 -2.31 4.85
C LYS A 142 -11.15 -2.58 5.02
N SER A 143 -10.69 -3.64 4.39
CA SER A 143 -9.31 -3.97 4.15
C SER A 143 -8.51 -2.77 3.58
N VAL A 144 -7.28 -2.97 3.22
CA VAL A 144 -6.40 -1.92 2.71
C VAL A 144 -7.03 -1.22 1.50
N ARG A 145 -7.39 0.07 1.63
CA ARG A 145 -7.83 0.90 0.50
C ARG A 145 -6.63 1.21 -0.39
N ILE A 146 -6.77 0.92 -1.68
CA ILE A 146 -5.72 1.19 -2.65
C ILE A 146 -6.08 2.42 -3.49
N ILE A 147 -5.11 3.29 -3.71
CA ILE A 147 -5.25 4.42 -4.65
C ILE A 147 -4.08 4.45 -5.62
N HIS A 148 -4.36 4.83 -6.86
CA HIS A 148 -3.30 5.11 -7.84
C HIS A 148 -2.54 6.37 -7.45
N SER A 149 -1.21 6.30 -7.42
CA SER A 149 -0.39 7.51 -7.51
C SER A 149 -0.51 8.07 -8.95
N LEU A 150 -0.60 9.39 -9.10
CA LEU A 150 -0.81 10.01 -10.41
C LEU A 150 0.24 9.58 -11.44
N PRO A 151 -0.18 9.17 -12.67
CA PRO A 151 0.71 8.59 -13.70
C PRO A 151 1.84 9.51 -14.17
N ASN A 152 1.77 10.81 -13.88
CA ASN A 152 2.67 11.81 -14.47
C ASN A 152 4.00 12.00 -13.73
N MET A 153 4.18 11.45 -12.53
CA MET A 153 5.44 11.64 -11.79
C MET A 153 6.51 10.60 -12.13
N LEU A 154 6.13 9.36 -12.39
CA LEU A 154 7.10 8.32 -12.77
C LEU A 154 7.64 8.50 -14.20
N LYS A 155 6.89 9.18 -15.10
CA LYS A 155 7.36 9.48 -16.48
C LYS A 155 8.53 10.46 -16.52
N ASN A 156 8.70 11.29 -15.51
CA ASN A 156 9.81 12.26 -15.49
C ASN A 156 11.13 11.63 -14.99
N ILE A 157 11.11 10.42 -14.44
CA ILE A 157 12.29 9.78 -13.87
C ILE A 157 13.08 9.02 -14.94
N SER A 158 12.41 8.42 -15.93
CA SER A 158 13.08 7.81 -17.08
C SER A 158 13.77 8.82 -18.00
N ALA A 159 13.48 10.13 -17.84
CA ALA A 159 14.10 11.22 -18.60
C ALA A 159 15.39 11.77 -17.94
N ILE A 160 15.67 11.41 -16.69
CA ILE A 160 16.87 11.86 -15.96
C ILE A 160 17.88 10.71 -15.92
N GLY A 161 18.23 10.15 -17.07
CA GLY A 161 19.18 9.06 -17.23
C GLY A 161 20.25 8.98 -16.10
N LEU A 162 20.00 8.16 -15.09
CA LEU A 162 20.95 7.63 -14.13
C LEU A 162 21.00 6.11 -14.28
#